data_bd86bd45b633c117cc662f5a7853b9e3
#
_entry.id   bd86bd45b633c117cc662f5a7853b9e3
#
_cell.length_a   1.000
_cell.length_b   1.000
_cell.length_c   1.000
_cell.angle_alpha   90.00
_cell.angle_beta   90.00
_cell.angle_gamma   90.00
#
_symmetry.space_group_name_H-M   'P 1'
#
loop_
_entity.id
_entity.type
_entity.pdbx_description
1 polymer ?
#
loop_
_entity_poly.entity_id
_entity_poly.type
_entity_poly.pdbx_seq_one_letter_code
_entity_poly.pdbx_strand_id
1 'polypeptide(L)'
;MADQSTVREIEKYVLGEVWTSDEIYTNLRYICDDLGSRFGGSESEHQAGEFLLGKMKEYGLQNAHLEEFPVYTWERGVCELTMLAPVERQFSAISMPFTGSGDVEGEMIDIGEGETADFERAGEAIRGKIVLTAAETNKPGEVTLHRTDKFRLAVEAGAIGCIFVNKNPGLLHITGSLYAQILKARRIVTTRRRFRASASATRPAA
;
A
#
# COMPACT_ATOMS: atom_id res chain seq x y z
N MET A 1 3.73 -8.52 48.65
CA MET A 1 4.30 -9.39 47.57
C MET A 1 3.26 -10.47 47.34
N ALA A 2 2.83 -10.68 46.09
CA ALA A 2 1.94 -11.80 45.75
C ALA A 2 2.71 -13.11 46.04
N ASP A 3 2.03 -14.08 46.64
CA ASP A 3 2.58 -15.40 46.90
C ASP A 3 2.94 -16.08 45.58
N GLN A 4 4.09 -16.75 45.52
CA GLN A 4 4.55 -17.46 44.31
C GLN A 4 3.56 -18.50 43.82
N SER A 5 2.74 -19.08 44.70
CA SER A 5 1.67 -20.00 44.32
C SER A 5 0.57 -19.32 43.52
N THR A 6 0.15 -18.11 43.92
CA THR A 6 -0.85 -17.29 43.24
C THR A 6 -0.37 -16.86 41.85
N VAL A 7 0.88 -16.43 41.73
CA VAL A 7 1.47 -16.05 40.43
C VAL A 7 1.46 -17.25 39.47
N ARG A 8 1.85 -18.43 39.92
CA ARG A 8 1.89 -19.63 39.10
C ARG A 8 0.50 -20.12 38.66
N GLU A 9 -0.54 -19.89 39.45
CA GLU A 9 -1.91 -20.21 39.08
C GLU A 9 -2.41 -19.23 38.01
N ILE A 10 -2.11 -17.91 38.12
CA ILE A 10 -2.41 -16.93 37.12
C ILE A 10 -1.70 -17.24 35.79
N GLU A 11 -0.42 -17.60 35.85
CA GLU A 11 0.34 -18.00 34.65
C GLU A 11 -0.29 -19.18 33.93
N LYS A 12 -0.70 -20.21 34.66
CA LYS A 12 -1.37 -21.39 34.10
C LYS A 12 -2.72 -21.01 33.45
N TYR A 13 -3.49 -20.15 34.08
CA TYR A 13 -4.75 -19.67 33.54
C TYR A 13 -4.52 -18.90 32.25
N VAL A 14 -3.60 -17.94 32.25
CA VAL A 14 -3.29 -17.13 31.05
C VAL A 14 -2.77 -18.02 29.92
N LEU A 15 -1.87 -18.94 30.18
CA LEU A 15 -1.36 -19.87 29.16
C LEU A 15 -2.46 -20.79 28.63
N GLY A 16 -3.33 -21.28 29.51
CA GLY A 16 -4.49 -22.08 29.12
C GLY A 16 -5.41 -21.32 28.17
N GLU A 17 -5.75 -20.08 28.52
CA GLU A 17 -6.60 -19.22 27.71
C GLU A 17 -5.99 -18.90 26.36
N VAL A 18 -4.71 -18.53 26.31
CA VAL A 18 -4.00 -18.23 25.04
C VAL A 18 -3.98 -19.45 24.10
N TRP A 19 -3.87 -20.68 24.64
CA TRP A 19 -3.80 -21.89 23.82
C TRP A 19 -5.15 -22.46 23.41
N THR A 20 -6.21 -22.16 24.14
CA THR A 20 -7.53 -22.78 23.94
C THR A 20 -8.60 -21.83 23.45
N SER A 21 -8.40 -20.51 23.55
CA SER A 21 -9.35 -19.51 23.11
C SER A 21 -9.24 -19.25 21.60
N ASP A 22 -10.36 -19.32 20.90
CA ASP A 22 -10.50 -18.93 19.50
C ASP A 22 -10.80 -17.43 19.34
N GLU A 23 -10.88 -16.67 20.45
CA GLU A 23 -11.37 -15.31 20.43
C GLU A 23 -10.46 -14.35 19.67
N ILE A 24 -9.15 -14.52 19.81
CA ILE A 24 -8.15 -13.72 19.06
C ILE A 24 -8.39 -13.88 17.55
N TYR A 25 -8.57 -15.13 17.11
CA TYR A 25 -8.80 -15.43 15.70
C TYR A 25 -10.15 -14.91 15.23
N THR A 26 -11.19 -15.05 16.04
CA THR A 26 -12.54 -14.54 15.74
C THR A 26 -12.56 -13.02 15.60
N ASN A 27 -11.92 -12.32 16.52
CA ASN A 27 -11.78 -10.86 16.47
C ASN A 27 -10.98 -10.41 15.26
N LEU A 28 -9.87 -11.09 14.96
CA LEU A 28 -9.04 -10.78 13.78
C LEU A 28 -9.82 -11.00 12.48
N ARG A 29 -10.56 -12.11 12.38
CA ARG A 29 -11.39 -12.42 11.22
C ARG A 29 -12.45 -11.35 11.00
N TYR A 30 -13.18 -10.94 12.03
CA TYR A 30 -14.16 -9.87 11.93
C TYR A 30 -13.53 -8.57 11.40
N ILE A 31 -12.39 -8.18 11.97
CA ILE A 31 -11.68 -6.96 11.55
C ILE A 31 -11.18 -7.06 10.11
N CYS A 32 -10.68 -8.22 9.68
CA CYS A 32 -10.06 -8.38 8.36
C CYS A 32 -11.06 -8.70 7.25
N ASP A 33 -12.02 -9.59 7.52
CA ASP A 33 -12.90 -10.13 6.50
C ASP A 33 -14.22 -9.33 6.41
N ASP A 34 -14.81 -8.94 7.56
CA ASP A 34 -16.10 -8.26 7.58
C ASP A 34 -15.93 -6.74 7.44
N LEU A 35 -15.01 -6.11 8.15
CA LEU A 35 -14.74 -4.67 8.05
C LEU A 35 -13.80 -4.32 6.88
N GLY A 36 -12.90 -5.20 6.52
CA GLY A 36 -11.99 -5.05 5.39
C GLY A 36 -10.96 -3.92 5.55
N SER A 37 -10.78 -3.13 4.50
CA SER A 37 -9.75 -2.08 4.46
C SER A 37 -10.11 -0.90 5.36
N ARG A 38 -9.19 -0.53 6.26
CA ARG A 38 -9.39 0.48 7.30
C ARG A 38 -8.34 1.59 7.20
N PHE A 39 -8.46 2.42 6.16
CA PHE A 39 -7.65 3.63 6.10
C PHE A 39 -8.12 4.62 7.15
N GLY A 40 -7.18 5.32 7.79
CA GLY A 40 -7.49 6.33 8.79
C GLY A 40 -8.50 7.36 8.27
N GLY A 41 -9.55 7.64 9.06
CA GLY A 41 -10.66 8.50 8.69
C GLY A 41 -11.73 7.87 7.80
N SER A 42 -11.65 6.56 7.52
CA SER A 42 -12.70 5.83 6.81
C SER A 42 -13.78 5.34 7.77
N GLU A 43 -14.98 5.10 7.24
CA GLU A 43 -16.08 4.50 8.01
C GLU A 43 -15.69 3.14 8.62
N SER A 44 -14.97 2.31 7.86
CA SER A 44 -14.49 1.01 8.36
C SER A 44 -13.48 1.14 9.50
N GLU A 45 -12.68 2.21 9.52
CA GLU A 45 -11.76 2.47 10.62
C GLU A 45 -12.53 2.86 11.89
N HIS A 46 -13.53 3.72 11.76
CA HIS A 46 -14.41 4.09 12.89
C HIS A 46 -15.14 2.88 13.46
N GLN A 47 -15.73 2.05 12.61
CA GLN A 47 -16.40 0.80 13.02
C GLN A 47 -15.44 -0.16 13.73
N ALA A 48 -14.18 -0.26 13.26
CA ALA A 48 -13.16 -1.06 13.94
C ALA A 48 -12.79 -0.49 15.32
N GLY A 49 -12.70 0.84 15.44
CA GLY A 49 -12.50 1.52 16.72
C GLY A 49 -13.60 1.21 17.73
N GLU A 50 -14.85 1.34 17.31
CA GLU A 50 -16.02 1.02 18.18
C GLU A 50 -16.05 -0.46 18.56
N PHE A 51 -15.77 -1.38 17.63
CA PHE A 51 -15.66 -2.80 17.91
C PHE A 51 -14.59 -3.10 18.95
N LEU A 52 -13.38 -2.55 18.77
CA LEU A 52 -12.28 -2.75 19.72
C LEU A 52 -12.59 -2.15 21.09
N LEU A 53 -13.21 -0.98 21.14
CA LEU A 53 -13.68 -0.37 22.38
C LEU A 53 -14.71 -1.26 23.11
N GLY A 54 -15.64 -1.84 22.35
CA GLY A 54 -16.61 -2.80 22.88
C GLY A 54 -15.93 -4.02 23.49
N LYS A 55 -14.95 -4.61 22.78
CA LYS A 55 -14.17 -5.74 23.30
C LYS A 55 -13.34 -5.41 24.54
N MET A 56 -12.70 -4.24 24.56
CA MET A 56 -11.97 -3.80 25.76
C MET A 56 -12.87 -3.70 26.99
N LYS A 57 -14.08 -3.18 26.84
CA LYS A 57 -15.07 -3.12 27.92
C LYS A 57 -15.57 -4.52 28.33
N GLU A 58 -15.81 -5.41 27.38
CA GLU A 58 -16.19 -6.81 27.61
C GLU A 58 -15.12 -7.55 28.43
N TYR A 59 -13.83 -7.28 28.16
CA TYR A 59 -12.71 -7.82 28.94
C TYR A 59 -12.51 -7.17 30.31
N GLY A 60 -13.37 -6.21 30.68
CA GLY A 60 -13.32 -5.56 31.98
C GLY A 60 -12.23 -4.49 32.11
N LEU A 61 -11.67 -4.02 31.00
CA LEU A 61 -10.69 -2.93 31.03
C LEU A 61 -11.38 -1.63 31.46
N GLN A 62 -10.79 -0.97 32.46
CA GLN A 62 -11.30 0.30 32.98
C GLN A 62 -10.79 1.47 32.14
N ASN A 63 -11.62 2.52 32.05
CA ASN A 63 -11.30 3.75 31.32
C ASN A 63 -11.00 3.59 29.83
N ALA A 64 -11.45 2.49 29.21
CA ALA A 64 -11.34 2.32 27.77
C ALA A 64 -12.20 3.38 27.04
N HIS A 65 -11.60 4.14 26.17
CA HIS A 65 -12.23 5.20 25.39
C HIS A 65 -11.53 5.40 24.04
N LEU A 66 -12.20 6.07 23.12
CA LEU A 66 -11.60 6.50 21.85
C LEU A 66 -11.02 7.91 22.03
N GLU A 67 -9.87 8.14 21.41
CA GLU A 67 -9.26 9.46 21.32
C GLU A 67 -9.22 9.89 19.84
N GLU A 68 -9.79 11.06 19.55
CA GLU A 68 -9.81 11.61 18.20
C GLU A 68 -8.53 12.42 17.94
N PHE A 69 -7.96 12.23 16.75
CA PHE A 69 -6.84 13.04 16.29
C PHE A 69 -6.93 13.26 14.77
N PRO A 70 -6.49 14.41 14.26
CA PRO A 70 -6.54 14.71 12.83
C PRO A 70 -5.51 13.86 12.05
N VAL A 71 -5.96 13.23 10.98
CA VAL A 71 -5.11 12.49 10.04
C VAL A 71 -5.34 12.94 8.61
N TYR A 72 -4.30 12.86 7.78
CA TYR A 72 -4.50 12.96 6.35
C TYR A 72 -5.07 11.63 5.84
N THR A 73 -6.24 11.70 5.26
CA THR A 73 -6.92 10.52 4.71
C THR A 73 -6.79 10.46 3.19
N TRP A 74 -6.92 9.27 2.66
CA TRP A 74 -6.94 8.99 1.23
C TRP A 74 -7.93 7.87 0.94
N GLU A 75 -8.79 8.09 -0.03
CA GLU A 75 -9.76 7.10 -0.49
C GLU A 75 -9.36 6.56 -1.85
N ARG A 76 -9.39 5.24 -1.99
CA ARG A 76 -9.08 4.55 -3.23
C ARG A 76 -10.23 4.72 -4.22
N GLY A 77 -9.95 5.41 -5.34
CA GLY A 77 -10.87 5.48 -6.46
C GLY A 77 -10.74 4.30 -7.42
N VAL A 78 -11.40 4.42 -8.55
CA VAL A 78 -11.29 3.45 -9.66
C VAL A 78 -9.92 3.60 -10.31
N CYS A 79 -9.28 2.46 -10.59
CA CYS A 79 -8.02 2.38 -11.34
C CYS A 79 -8.23 1.48 -12.56
N GLU A 80 -8.08 2.04 -13.75
CA GLU A 80 -8.13 1.30 -15.02
C GLU A 80 -6.78 1.40 -15.71
N LEU A 81 -6.22 0.26 -16.11
CA LEU A 81 -4.96 0.17 -16.83
C LEU A 81 -5.18 -0.60 -18.13
N THR A 82 -5.05 0.09 -19.26
CA THR A 82 -5.21 -0.51 -20.59
C THR A 82 -3.98 -0.23 -21.43
N MET A 83 -3.39 -1.28 -21.98
CA MET A 83 -2.42 -1.19 -23.06
C MET A 83 -3.17 -1.02 -24.38
N LEU A 84 -2.89 0.06 -25.12
CA LEU A 84 -3.58 0.36 -26.37
C LEU A 84 -2.87 -0.21 -27.60
N ALA A 85 -1.54 -0.40 -27.54
CA ALA A 85 -0.71 -0.92 -28.60
C ALA A 85 0.42 -1.81 -28.03
N PRO A 86 0.93 -2.81 -28.76
CA PRO A 86 0.54 -3.25 -30.10
C PRO A 86 -0.79 -4.04 -30.16
N VAL A 87 -1.32 -4.43 -29.01
CA VAL A 87 -2.60 -5.13 -28.86
C VAL A 87 -3.33 -4.52 -27.69
N GLU A 88 -4.59 -4.18 -27.89
CA GLU A 88 -5.42 -3.67 -26.79
C GLU A 88 -5.62 -4.76 -25.72
N ARG A 89 -5.24 -4.43 -24.48
CA ARG A 89 -5.38 -5.34 -23.34
C ARG A 89 -5.56 -4.59 -22.04
N GLN A 90 -6.57 -4.98 -21.30
CA GLN A 90 -6.80 -4.50 -19.95
C GLN A 90 -6.01 -5.33 -18.93
N PHE A 91 -5.45 -4.67 -17.94
CA PHE A 91 -4.72 -5.28 -16.83
C PHE A 91 -5.41 -5.00 -15.51
N SER A 92 -5.38 -5.98 -14.61
CA SER A 92 -5.77 -5.77 -13.22
C SER A 92 -4.76 -4.86 -12.54
N ALA A 93 -5.23 -3.73 -12.04
CA ALA A 93 -4.40 -2.73 -11.39
C ALA A 93 -5.15 -2.03 -10.26
N ILE A 94 -4.40 -1.49 -9.31
CA ILE A 94 -4.91 -0.61 -8.26
C ILE A 94 -4.05 0.65 -8.16
N SER A 95 -4.67 1.76 -7.80
CA SER A 95 -3.93 2.98 -7.50
C SER A 95 -3.16 2.84 -6.19
N MET A 96 -1.94 3.37 -6.18
CA MET A 96 -1.14 3.45 -4.95
C MET A 96 -1.70 4.53 -4.03
N PRO A 97 -1.80 4.28 -2.70
CA PRO A 97 -2.24 5.29 -1.76
C PRO A 97 -1.43 6.58 -1.84
N PHE A 98 -2.14 7.70 -1.71
CA PHE A 98 -1.61 9.06 -1.78
C PHE A 98 -1.06 9.47 -3.15
N THR A 99 -1.47 8.82 -4.22
CA THR A 99 -1.24 9.33 -5.58
C THR A 99 -2.33 10.30 -5.99
N GLY A 100 -1.99 11.21 -6.88
CA GLY A 100 -2.96 12.10 -7.53
C GLY A 100 -3.92 11.31 -8.42
N SER A 101 -5.07 11.92 -8.69
CA SER A 101 -6.02 11.42 -9.68
C SER A 101 -5.72 12.04 -11.05
N GLY A 102 -5.86 11.26 -12.11
CA GLY A 102 -5.63 11.73 -13.47
C GLY A 102 -6.03 10.69 -14.50
N ASP A 103 -6.16 11.17 -15.73
CA ASP A 103 -6.29 10.33 -16.93
C ASP A 103 -5.03 10.59 -17.75
N VAL A 104 -4.22 9.56 -17.97
CA VAL A 104 -2.91 9.67 -18.58
C VAL A 104 -2.79 8.67 -19.70
N GLU A 105 -2.43 9.15 -20.88
CA GLU A 105 -2.09 8.35 -22.05
C GLU A 105 -0.68 8.71 -22.53
N GLY A 106 0.15 7.73 -22.79
CA GLY A 106 1.52 7.96 -23.26
C GLY A 106 2.27 6.68 -23.54
N GLU A 107 3.46 6.83 -24.12
CA GLU A 107 4.38 5.72 -24.32
C GLU A 107 4.91 5.21 -22.98
N MET A 108 5.07 3.91 -22.90
CA MET A 108 5.65 3.25 -21.73
C MET A 108 7.13 2.96 -21.95
N ILE A 109 7.93 3.20 -20.92
CA ILE A 109 9.34 2.81 -20.86
C ILE A 109 9.54 1.80 -19.72
N ASP A 110 10.05 0.62 -20.05
CA ASP A 110 10.44 -0.39 -19.06
C ASP A 110 11.88 -0.13 -18.61
N ILE A 111 12.05 0.18 -17.34
CA ILE A 111 13.36 0.41 -16.71
C ILE A 111 13.82 -0.75 -15.84
N GLY A 112 13.09 -1.86 -15.85
CA GLY A 112 13.44 -3.08 -15.12
C GLY A 112 13.24 -2.97 -13.62
N GLU A 113 14.30 -3.20 -12.84
CA GLU A 113 14.24 -3.21 -11.38
C GLU A 113 14.00 -1.82 -10.76
N GLY A 114 14.31 -0.73 -11.48
CA GLY A 114 14.12 0.65 -11.02
C GLY A 114 15.09 1.08 -9.93
N GLU A 115 16.30 0.57 -9.94
CA GLU A 115 17.39 1.05 -9.11
C GLU A 115 17.97 2.35 -9.67
N THR A 116 18.76 3.07 -8.89
CA THR A 116 19.35 4.37 -9.32
C THR A 116 20.03 4.27 -10.68
N ALA A 117 20.84 3.23 -10.89
CA ALA A 117 21.54 3.00 -12.15
C ALA A 117 20.59 2.77 -13.34
N ASP A 118 19.40 2.22 -13.12
CA ASP A 118 18.39 2.03 -14.15
C ASP A 118 17.80 3.36 -14.60
N PHE A 119 17.52 4.26 -13.66
CA PHE A 119 17.07 5.62 -13.94
C PHE A 119 18.16 6.44 -14.65
N GLU A 120 19.42 6.37 -14.19
CA GLU A 120 20.56 7.02 -14.83
C GLU A 120 20.75 6.55 -16.29
N ARG A 121 20.68 5.25 -16.52
CA ARG A 121 20.78 4.67 -17.86
C ARG A 121 19.64 5.10 -18.78
N ALA A 122 18.41 5.18 -18.28
CA ALA A 122 17.26 5.62 -19.04
C ALA A 122 17.28 7.13 -19.31
N GLY A 123 17.78 7.93 -18.35
CA GLY A 123 18.03 9.36 -18.50
C GLY A 123 16.83 10.14 -19.05
N GLU A 124 17.09 11.01 -20.03
CA GLU A 124 16.06 11.85 -20.70
C GLU A 124 14.98 11.05 -21.44
N ALA A 125 15.19 9.76 -21.72
CA ALA A 125 14.17 8.94 -22.37
C ALA A 125 12.92 8.71 -21.52
N ILE A 126 12.98 8.97 -20.22
CA ILE A 126 11.84 8.88 -19.28
C ILE A 126 10.88 10.05 -19.45
N ARG A 127 11.38 11.22 -19.84
CA ARG A 127 10.59 12.45 -19.89
C ARG A 127 9.34 12.30 -20.77
N GLY A 128 8.18 12.60 -20.21
CA GLY A 128 6.88 12.50 -20.89
C GLY A 128 6.37 11.09 -21.11
N LYS A 129 7.00 10.07 -20.51
CA LYS A 129 6.59 8.67 -20.63
C LYS A 129 6.02 8.12 -19.33
N ILE A 130 5.38 6.96 -19.43
CA ILE A 130 4.92 6.15 -18.30
C ILE A 130 6.01 5.16 -17.97
N VAL A 131 6.57 5.26 -16.77
CA VAL A 131 7.60 4.33 -16.28
C VAL A 131 6.96 3.02 -15.83
N LEU A 132 7.47 1.90 -16.33
CA LEU A 132 7.20 0.55 -15.84
C LEU A 132 8.43 0.05 -15.07
N THR A 133 8.23 -0.41 -13.84
CA THR A 133 9.33 -0.91 -13.00
C THR A 133 8.84 -1.95 -11.99
N ALA A 134 9.75 -2.79 -11.50
CA ALA A 134 9.44 -3.69 -10.40
C ALA A 134 9.12 -2.90 -9.12
N ALA A 135 8.08 -3.31 -8.40
CA ALA A 135 7.73 -2.70 -7.12
C ALA A 135 8.80 -2.94 -6.07
N GLU A 136 9.38 -4.13 -6.05
CA GLU A 136 10.42 -4.56 -5.14
C GLU A 136 11.53 -5.26 -5.91
N THR A 137 12.77 -4.96 -5.54
CA THR A 137 13.95 -5.64 -6.07
C THR A 137 14.37 -6.74 -5.12
N ASN A 138 14.44 -7.98 -5.60
CA ASN A 138 14.91 -9.13 -4.81
C ASN A 138 16.37 -9.42 -5.13
N LYS A 139 17.27 -8.70 -4.46
CA LYS A 139 18.69 -9.00 -4.49
C LYS A 139 19.14 -9.29 -3.06
N PRO A 140 19.27 -10.57 -2.67
CA PRO A 140 19.73 -10.94 -1.34
C PRO A 140 21.08 -10.28 -1.03
N GLY A 141 21.17 -9.59 0.11
CA GLY A 141 22.38 -8.92 0.56
C GLY A 141 22.66 -7.53 -0.04
N GLU A 142 21.81 -7.03 -0.92
CA GLU A 142 21.92 -5.67 -1.43
C GLU A 142 20.84 -4.74 -0.82
N VAL A 143 21.20 -3.48 -0.59
CA VAL A 143 20.25 -2.43 -0.25
C VAL A 143 19.59 -1.98 -1.54
N THR A 144 18.29 -2.22 -1.66
CA THR A 144 17.50 -1.88 -2.83
C THR A 144 16.62 -0.67 -2.57
N LEU A 145 16.27 0.07 -3.62
CA LEU A 145 15.39 1.21 -3.49
C LEU A 145 13.96 0.77 -3.14
N HIS A 146 13.40 1.46 -2.16
CA HIS A 146 11.99 1.32 -1.88
C HIS A 146 11.15 1.99 -2.98
N ARG A 147 9.94 1.47 -3.26
CA ARG A 147 9.05 2.02 -4.31
C ARG A 147 8.77 3.52 -4.19
N THR A 148 8.82 4.08 -2.98
CA THR A 148 8.67 5.53 -2.78
C THR A 148 9.81 6.31 -3.39
N ASP A 149 11.03 5.80 -3.33
CA ASP A 149 12.22 6.42 -3.94
C ASP A 149 12.20 6.23 -5.46
N LYS A 150 11.80 5.05 -5.95
CA LYS A 150 11.60 4.80 -7.39
C LYS A 150 10.56 5.77 -7.95
N PHE A 151 9.44 5.97 -7.25
CA PHE A 151 8.42 6.95 -7.65
C PHE A 151 8.98 8.38 -7.68
N ARG A 152 9.75 8.78 -6.67
CA ARG A 152 10.42 10.09 -6.63
C ARG A 152 11.34 10.27 -7.84
N LEU A 153 12.19 9.29 -8.14
CA LEU A 153 13.10 9.33 -9.29
C LEU A 153 12.33 9.42 -10.62
N ALA A 154 11.22 8.71 -10.76
CA ALA A 154 10.37 8.80 -11.96
C ALA A 154 9.80 10.23 -12.12
N VAL A 155 9.30 10.83 -11.03
CA VAL A 155 8.79 12.21 -11.05
C VAL A 155 9.90 13.21 -11.37
N GLU A 156 11.08 13.08 -10.77
CA GLU A 156 12.24 13.95 -11.02
C GLU A 156 12.73 13.85 -12.46
N ALA A 157 12.68 12.66 -13.07
CA ALA A 157 12.99 12.43 -14.48
C ALA A 157 11.90 12.94 -15.44
N GLY A 158 10.77 13.44 -14.93
CA GLY A 158 9.68 13.98 -15.74
C GLY A 158 8.74 12.94 -16.33
N ALA A 159 8.62 11.78 -15.70
CA ALA A 159 7.59 10.80 -16.05
C ALA A 159 6.18 11.37 -15.84
N ILE A 160 5.23 10.99 -16.71
CA ILE A 160 3.81 11.37 -16.62
C ILE A 160 2.98 10.34 -15.85
N GLY A 161 3.52 9.13 -15.63
CA GLY A 161 2.92 8.05 -14.86
C GLY A 161 3.97 7.04 -14.42
N CYS A 162 3.61 6.21 -13.42
CA CYS A 162 4.47 5.15 -12.94
C CYS A 162 3.63 3.90 -12.65
N ILE A 163 4.05 2.76 -13.19
CA ILE A 163 3.42 1.46 -13.01
C ILE A 163 4.41 0.57 -12.29
N PHE A 164 4.00 0.06 -11.13
CA PHE A 164 4.76 -0.92 -10.36
C PHE A 164 4.26 -2.33 -10.68
N VAL A 165 5.16 -3.20 -11.10
CA VAL A 165 4.86 -4.61 -11.34
C VAL A 165 5.13 -5.38 -10.06
N ASN A 166 4.10 -6.08 -9.57
CA ASN A 166 4.30 -7.09 -8.56
C ASN A 166 4.86 -8.35 -9.20
N LYS A 167 6.04 -8.79 -8.76
CA LYS A 167 6.70 -9.98 -9.28
C LYS A 167 6.18 -11.30 -8.69
N ASN A 168 5.39 -11.23 -7.61
CA ASN A 168 4.78 -12.40 -7.04
C ASN A 168 3.62 -12.88 -7.92
N PRO A 169 3.51 -14.19 -8.19
CA PRO A 169 2.41 -14.75 -8.97
C PRO A 169 1.06 -14.61 -8.23
N GLY A 170 -0.05 -14.76 -8.95
CA GLY A 170 -1.38 -14.83 -8.37
C GLY A 170 -2.20 -13.54 -8.42
N LEU A 171 -1.82 -12.56 -9.26
CA LEU A 171 -2.53 -11.28 -9.41
C LEU A 171 -2.70 -10.49 -8.10
N LEU A 172 -1.78 -10.66 -7.16
CA LEU A 172 -1.79 -9.93 -5.89
C LEU A 172 -1.40 -8.47 -6.11
N HIS A 173 -2.22 -7.58 -5.61
CA HIS A 173 -1.94 -6.15 -5.65
C HIS A 173 -1.04 -5.72 -4.49
N ILE A 174 -0.05 -4.88 -4.78
CA ILE A 174 0.76 -4.24 -3.75
C ILE A 174 -0.03 -3.04 -3.22
N THR A 175 -0.25 -3.01 -1.92
CA THR A 175 -1.07 -1.98 -1.26
C THR A 175 -0.28 -0.94 -0.46
N GLY A 176 1.03 -0.94 -0.56
CA GLY A 176 1.88 0.00 0.15
C GLY A 176 1.66 1.46 -0.25
N SER A 177 2.08 2.39 0.59
CA SER A 177 1.84 3.83 0.48
C SER A 177 3.01 4.56 -0.19
N LEU A 178 2.71 5.69 -0.86
CA LEU A 178 3.66 6.69 -1.34
C LEU A 178 3.67 7.97 -0.47
N TYR A 179 3.11 7.89 0.74
CA TYR A 179 2.89 9.02 1.64
C TYR A 179 4.13 9.89 1.91
N ALA A 180 5.30 9.29 2.05
CA ALA A 180 6.54 10.03 2.35
C ALA A 180 6.91 11.09 1.30
N GLN A 181 6.48 10.93 0.05
CA GLN A 181 6.76 11.89 -1.02
C GLN A 181 5.75 13.04 -1.06
N ILE A 182 4.52 12.81 -0.63
CA ILE A 182 3.46 13.82 -0.59
C ILE A 182 3.75 14.90 0.44
N LEU A 183 4.27 14.52 1.60
CA LEU A 183 4.68 15.48 2.63
C LEU A 183 5.73 16.48 2.13
N LYS A 184 6.60 16.07 1.19
CA LYS A 184 7.59 16.94 0.57
C LYS A 184 7.01 17.84 -0.53
N ALA A 185 5.99 17.39 -1.23
CA ALA A 185 5.44 18.06 -2.41
C ALA A 185 4.33 19.10 -2.14
N ARG A 186 3.80 19.19 -0.92
CA ARG A 186 2.72 20.15 -0.49
C ARG A 186 1.52 20.30 -1.44
N ARG A 187 1.23 19.34 -2.30
CA ARG A 187 0.05 19.35 -3.16
C ARG A 187 -0.72 18.04 -3.02
N ILE A 188 -1.73 18.07 -2.14
CA ILE A 188 -2.75 17.02 -2.06
C ILE A 188 -3.86 17.42 -3.02
N VAL A 189 -4.07 16.61 -4.05
CA VAL A 189 -5.24 16.73 -4.90
C VAL A 189 -6.12 15.52 -4.64
N THR A 190 -7.20 15.74 -3.91
CA THR A 190 -8.27 14.76 -3.73
C THR A 190 -9.26 14.94 -4.87
N THR A 191 -9.28 14.03 -5.85
CA THR A 191 -10.41 13.92 -6.79
C THR A 191 -10.43 12.56 -7.49
N ARG A 192 -11.63 12.04 -7.75
CA ARG A 192 -11.91 10.84 -8.53
C ARG A 192 -11.47 11.00 -9.97
N ARG A 193 -10.60 10.14 -10.52
CA ARG A 193 -10.35 10.07 -11.97
C ARG A 193 -9.87 8.69 -12.42
N ARG A 194 -10.06 8.40 -13.73
CA ARG A 194 -9.68 7.16 -14.39
C ARG A 194 -8.26 7.24 -14.93
N PHE A 195 -7.49 6.17 -14.87
CA PHE A 195 -6.18 6.05 -15.51
C PHE A 195 -6.32 5.22 -16.81
N ARG A 196 -5.84 5.78 -17.92
CA ARG A 196 -5.63 5.04 -19.17
C ARG A 196 -4.17 5.17 -19.57
N ALA A 197 -3.50 4.06 -19.83
CA ALA A 197 -2.12 4.04 -20.30
C ALA A 197 -2.05 3.40 -21.71
N SER A 198 -1.49 4.12 -22.66
CA SER A 198 -1.09 3.53 -23.95
C SER A 198 0.40 3.15 -23.87
N ALA A 199 0.73 1.95 -24.33
CA ALA A 199 2.10 1.48 -24.33
C ALA A 199 2.57 1.14 -25.75
N SER A 200 3.60 1.85 -26.23
CA SER A 200 4.49 1.32 -27.26
C SER A 200 5.79 0.94 -26.56
N ALA A 201 6.17 -0.35 -26.61
CA ALA A 201 7.38 -0.82 -25.96
C ALA A 201 8.59 -0.55 -26.86
N THR A 202 9.40 0.44 -26.52
CA THR A 202 10.77 0.55 -27.03
C THR A 202 11.73 0.09 -25.94
N ARG A 203 12.36 -1.07 -26.12
CA ARG A 203 13.52 -1.47 -25.31
C ARG A 203 14.71 -0.62 -25.73
N PRO A 204 15.45 0.02 -24.82
CA PRO A 204 16.73 0.61 -25.17
C PRO A 204 17.67 -0.51 -25.64
N ALA A 205 18.41 -0.27 -26.73
CA ALA A 205 19.44 -1.18 -27.25
C ALA A 205 20.51 -1.43 -26.17
N ALA A 206 20.92 -2.70 -26.06
CA ALA A 206 21.93 -3.16 -25.12
C ALA A 206 23.32 -2.58 -25.42
#